data_2c78c7bc703ead4f89e01d45c9b24829
#
_entry.id   2c78c7bc703ead4f89e01d45c9b24829
#
_cell.length_a   1.000
_cell.length_b   1.000
_cell.length_c   1.000
_cell.angle_alpha   90.00
_cell.angle_beta   90.00
_cell.angle_gamma   90.00
#
_symmetry.space_group_name_H-M   'P 1'
#
loop_
_entity.id
_entity.type
_entity.pdbx_description
1 polymer ?
#
loop_
_entity_poly.entity_id
_entity_poly.type
_entity_poly.pdbx_seq_one_letter_code
_entity_poly.pdbx_strand_id
1 'polypeptide(L)'
;AASRIQIPSELAAPHELGPADRALLAACPAARPAQLTRRNGRRCTAAEAYLWPVADRANLDVRPDSCVDRVLLDGNRAVGVRLTDGTDIPADRVVVAAGAIHSPAILLRSGVEVRGLGSNLQDHPSVAFTLQYRAGFAAENSGLCLGSLLEQQIGDDTIQLLPMNHLGSRAPGYGLLMVALMTPTGASGTVAIDTAGDPVINFNLLDEQRDLEALVAGVRLALDVVRRQAFTEIVAEVYIDAVGTTVDALTDDASIAAWIRGNVADYVHATGTCGMGRVVDERGAVAGYSDLYVCDASVFPSIPDVNTHMPTTLLAELLCLRGMMAR
;
A
#
# COMPACT_ATOMS: atom_id res chain seq x y z
N ALA A 1 -14.14 3.85 -17.18
CA ALA A 1 -13.21 2.91 -16.56
C ALA A 1 -13.80 2.30 -15.27
N ALA A 2 -14.29 3.12 -14.33
CA ALA A 2 -14.81 2.60 -13.05
C ALA A 2 -15.86 1.48 -13.22
N SER A 3 -16.73 1.55 -14.23
CA SER A 3 -17.72 0.50 -14.53
C SER A 3 -17.13 -0.81 -15.04
N ARG A 4 -15.83 -0.86 -15.34
CA ARG A 4 -15.12 -2.06 -15.82
C ARG A 4 -14.41 -2.82 -14.71
N ILE A 5 -14.28 -2.22 -13.53
CA ILE A 5 -13.63 -2.87 -12.40
C ILE A 5 -14.41 -4.13 -12.02
N GLN A 6 -13.73 -5.28 -12.09
CA GLN A 6 -14.30 -6.59 -11.81
C GLN A 6 -14.13 -7.03 -10.34
N ILE A 7 -13.29 -6.32 -9.59
CA ILE A 7 -13.07 -6.62 -8.17
C ILE A 7 -14.29 -6.14 -7.38
N PRO A 8 -15.08 -7.05 -6.80
CA PRO A 8 -16.22 -6.67 -5.98
C PRO A 8 -15.76 -6.13 -4.62
N SER A 9 -16.59 -5.33 -3.99
CA SER A 9 -16.36 -4.89 -2.62
C SER A 9 -17.62 -5.04 -1.78
N GLU A 10 -17.46 -5.43 -0.53
CA GLU A 10 -18.52 -5.62 0.45
C GLU A 10 -18.11 -4.94 1.76
N LEU A 11 -19.05 -4.33 2.46
CA LEU A 11 -18.81 -3.83 3.81
C LEU A 11 -18.60 -4.99 4.79
N ALA A 12 -17.73 -4.79 5.77
CA ALA A 12 -17.61 -5.70 6.91
C ALA A 12 -18.95 -5.80 7.63
N ALA A 13 -19.45 -7.01 7.83
CA ALA A 13 -20.73 -7.24 8.48
C ALA A 13 -20.60 -7.14 10.02
N PRO A 14 -21.64 -6.72 10.74
CA PRO A 14 -21.55 -6.52 12.19
C PRO A 14 -21.07 -7.75 13.00
N HIS A 15 -21.41 -8.96 12.55
CA HIS A 15 -21.00 -10.20 13.21
C HIS A 15 -19.53 -10.59 12.95
N GLU A 16 -18.89 -9.97 11.97
CA GLU A 16 -17.48 -10.19 11.61
C GLU A 16 -16.53 -9.24 12.36
N LEU A 17 -17.07 -8.17 12.94
CA LEU A 17 -16.27 -7.13 13.60
C LEU A 17 -15.64 -7.68 14.90
N GLY A 18 -14.35 -7.45 15.04
CA GLY A 18 -13.60 -7.80 16.25
C GLY A 18 -13.78 -6.76 17.38
N PRO A 19 -13.14 -6.98 18.53
CA PRO A 19 -13.30 -6.08 19.70
C PRO A 19 -12.82 -4.66 19.41
N ALA A 20 -11.67 -4.47 18.76
CA ALA A 20 -11.16 -3.13 18.45
C ALA A 20 -12.01 -2.40 17.39
N ASP A 21 -12.58 -3.13 16.41
CA ASP A 21 -13.53 -2.57 15.46
C ASP A 21 -14.76 -1.99 16.16
N ARG A 22 -15.38 -2.81 17.02
CA ARG A 22 -16.56 -2.38 17.79
C ARG A 22 -16.25 -1.21 18.70
N ALA A 23 -15.07 -1.21 19.33
CA ALA A 23 -14.63 -0.08 20.16
C ALA A 23 -14.44 1.20 19.34
N LEU A 24 -13.83 1.12 18.15
CA LEU A 24 -13.66 2.28 17.29
C LEU A 24 -15.01 2.85 16.82
N LEU A 25 -15.93 1.99 16.37
CA LEU A 25 -17.27 2.40 15.93
C LEU A 25 -18.09 3.02 17.07
N ALA A 26 -17.96 2.50 18.30
CA ALA A 26 -18.62 3.06 19.47
C ALA A 26 -17.98 4.37 19.96
N ALA A 27 -16.65 4.44 19.88
CA ALA A 27 -15.90 5.62 20.31
C ALA A 27 -16.05 6.81 19.36
N CYS A 28 -16.14 6.57 18.05
CA CYS A 28 -16.03 7.60 17.01
C CYS A 28 -17.26 7.58 16.08
N PRO A 29 -18.17 8.57 16.13
CA PRO A 29 -19.34 8.62 15.24
C PRO A 29 -19.01 8.66 13.74
N ALA A 30 -17.83 9.15 13.37
CA ALA A 30 -17.36 9.19 11.98
C ALA A 30 -16.68 7.86 11.53
N ALA A 31 -16.42 6.94 12.46
CA ALA A 31 -15.90 5.62 12.11
C ALA A 31 -16.96 4.80 11.35
N ARG A 32 -16.51 3.97 10.44
CA ARG A 32 -17.37 3.15 9.59
C ARG A 32 -16.83 1.74 9.41
N PRO A 33 -17.69 0.76 9.11
CA PRO A 33 -17.23 -0.55 8.66
C PRO A 33 -16.33 -0.43 7.43
N ALA A 34 -15.28 -1.24 7.38
CA ALA A 34 -14.35 -1.25 6.27
C ALA A 34 -14.99 -1.85 5.02
N GLN A 35 -14.68 -1.25 3.86
CA GLN A 35 -15.03 -1.80 2.56
C GLN A 35 -13.92 -2.75 2.11
N LEU A 36 -14.25 -4.03 1.98
CA LEU A 36 -13.30 -5.10 1.73
C LEU A 36 -13.42 -5.62 0.31
N THR A 37 -12.30 -5.90 -0.36
CA THR A 37 -12.29 -6.53 -1.69
C THR A 37 -12.62 -8.02 -1.56
N ARG A 38 -13.91 -8.34 -1.60
CA ARG A 38 -14.41 -9.70 -1.40
C ARG A 38 -15.73 -9.94 -2.13
N ARG A 39 -16.06 -11.22 -2.30
CA ARG A 39 -17.32 -11.71 -2.85
C ARG A 39 -17.86 -12.82 -1.95
N ASN A 40 -19.10 -12.67 -1.47
CA ASN A 40 -19.74 -13.64 -0.56
C ASN A 40 -18.87 -13.94 0.68
N GLY A 41 -18.34 -12.90 1.32
CA GLY A 41 -17.51 -13.01 2.50
C GLY A 41 -16.07 -13.54 2.29
N ARG A 42 -15.70 -13.93 1.05
CA ARG A 42 -14.35 -14.41 0.72
C ARG A 42 -13.56 -13.36 -0.04
N ARG A 43 -12.28 -13.21 0.30
CA ARG A 43 -11.38 -12.31 -0.43
C ARG A 43 -11.45 -12.61 -1.92
N CYS A 44 -11.61 -11.57 -2.73
CA CYS A 44 -11.52 -11.62 -4.18
C CYS A 44 -10.24 -10.92 -4.63
N THR A 45 -9.27 -11.68 -5.09
CA THR A 45 -8.01 -11.16 -5.60
C THR A 45 -8.16 -10.65 -7.04
N ALA A 46 -7.19 -9.88 -7.53
CA ALA A 46 -7.15 -9.48 -8.94
C ALA A 46 -7.10 -10.71 -9.88
N ALA A 47 -6.42 -11.78 -9.47
CA ALA A 47 -6.39 -13.03 -10.24
C ALA A 47 -7.79 -13.65 -10.36
N GLU A 48 -8.55 -13.72 -9.25
CA GLU A 48 -9.92 -14.25 -9.26
C GLU A 48 -10.88 -13.36 -10.05
N ALA A 49 -10.67 -12.06 -10.05
CA ALA A 49 -11.54 -11.12 -10.74
C ALA A 49 -11.26 -11.02 -12.24
N TYR A 50 -9.99 -11.09 -12.66
CA TYR A 50 -9.57 -10.80 -14.04
C TYR A 50 -8.93 -11.99 -14.75
N LEU A 51 -8.11 -12.80 -14.08
CA LEU A 51 -7.31 -13.84 -14.72
C LEU A 51 -8.09 -15.17 -14.85
N TRP A 52 -8.63 -15.68 -13.74
CA TRP A 52 -9.32 -16.98 -13.77
C TRP A 52 -10.51 -17.05 -14.73
N PRO A 53 -11.34 -15.98 -14.89
CA PRO A 53 -12.44 -16.00 -15.86
C PRO A 53 -12.01 -16.14 -17.32
N VAL A 54 -10.73 -15.93 -17.61
CA VAL A 54 -10.19 -15.96 -18.98
C VAL A 54 -9.03 -16.96 -19.14
N ALA A 55 -8.75 -17.76 -18.12
CA ALA A 55 -7.58 -18.65 -18.07
C ALA A 55 -7.54 -19.66 -19.23
N ASP A 56 -8.71 -20.11 -19.71
CA ASP A 56 -8.83 -21.11 -20.79
C ASP A 56 -8.72 -20.51 -22.21
N ARG A 57 -8.45 -19.20 -22.32
CA ARG A 57 -8.30 -18.59 -23.66
C ARG A 57 -7.01 -19.07 -24.33
N ALA A 58 -7.12 -19.53 -25.57
CA ALA A 58 -6.00 -20.06 -26.36
C ALA A 58 -4.89 -19.02 -26.61
N ASN A 59 -5.19 -17.72 -26.46
CA ASN A 59 -4.24 -16.62 -26.61
C ASN A 59 -3.67 -16.11 -25.27
N LEU A 60 -3.88 -16.82 -24.17
CA LEU A 60 -3.34 -16.51 -22.85
C LEU A 60 -2.43 -17.66 -22.39
N ASP A 61 -1.16 -17.34 -22.12
CA ASP A 61 -0.19 -18.24 -21.51
C ASP A 61 0.26 -17.65 -20.17
N VAL A 62 -0.05 -18.33 -19.06
CA VAL A 62 0.34 -17.92 -17.71
C VAL A 62 1.50 -18.79 -17.25
N ARG A 63 2.65 -18.19 -17.02
CA ARG A 63 3.88 -18.87 -16.60
C ARG A 63 4.23 -18.53 -15.15
N PRO A 64 3.76 -19.31 -14.19
CA PRO A 64 4.20 -19.16 -12.80
C PRO A 64 5.70 -19.51 -12.68
N ASP A 65 6.31 -19.12 -11.58
CA ASP A 65 7.72 -19.39 -11.24
C ASP A 65 8.72 -18.91 -12.31
N SER A 66 8.31 -17.91 -13.11
CA SER A 66 9.12 -17.31 -14.20
C SER A 66 9.50 -15.89 -13.80
N CYS A 67 10.54 -15.75 -12.97
CA CYS A 67 11.01 -14.46 -12.50
C CYS A 67 11.76 -13.72 -13.61
N VAL A 68 11.30 -12.52 -13.97
CA VAL A 68 11.95 -11.68 -14.97
C VAL A 68 13.11 -10.90 -14.33
N ASP A 69 14.30 -11.04 -14.90
CA ASP A 69 15.46 -10.24 -14.54
C ASP A 69 15.41 -8.86 -15.20
N ARG A 70 15.28 -8.83 -16.54
CA ARG A 70 15.33 -7.58 -17.32
C ARG A 70 14.50 -7.65 -18.59
N VAL A 71 14.24 -6.48 -19.18
CA VAL A 71 13.73 -6.33 -20.55
C VAL A 71 14.90 -6.46 -21.54
N LEU A 72 14.70 -7.13 -22.65
CA LEU A 72 15.63 -7.20 -23.76
C LEU A 72 15.36 -6.03 -24.70
N LEU A 73 16.41 -5.28 -25.03
CA LEU A 73 16.33 -4.09 -25.89
C LEU A 73 17.16 -4.29 -27.16
N ASP A 74 16.59 -3.90 -28.30
CA ASP A 74 17.33 -3.66 -29.57
C ASP A 74 17.31 -2.15 -29.82
N GLY A 75 18.44 -1.50 -29.52
CA GLY A 75 18.46 -0.05 -29.35
C GLY A 75 17.48 0.40 -28.27
N ASN A 76 16.53 1.25 -28.65
CA ASN A 76 15.48 1.73 -27.74
C ASN A 76 14.14 0.97 -27.90
N ARG A 77 14.13 -0.20 -28.53
CA ARG A 77 12.93 -1.01 -28.72
C ARG A 77 12.96 -2.22 -27.82
N ALA A 78 11.88 -2.47 -27.08
CA ALA A 78 11.70 -3.71 -26.34
C ALA A 78 11.40 -4.87 -27.31
N VAL A 79 12.16 -5.98 -27.17
CA VAL A 79 12.06 -7.17 -28.04
C VAL A 79 11.79 -8.45 -27.25
N GLY A 80 11.62 -8.37 -25.94
CA GLY A 80 11.36 -9.51 -25.07
C GLY A 80 11.81 -9.26 -23.64
N VAL A 81 11.88 -10.34 -22.87
CA VAL A 81 12.37 -10.35 -21.48
C VAL A 81 13.37 -11.49 -21.28
N ARG A 82 14.30 -11.32 -20.35
CA ARG A 82 15.18 -12.37 -19.82
C ARG A 82 14.73 -12.78 -18.44
N LEU A 83 14.61 -14.07 -18.23
CA LEU A 83 14.35 -14.63 -16.90
C LEU A 83 15.63 -14.73 -16.08
N THR A 84 15.50 -14.89 -14.77
CA THR A 84 16.64 -15.05 -13.85
C THR A 84 17.45 -16.33 -14.07
N ASP A 85 16.88 -17.34 -14.73
CA ASP A 85 17.59 -18.58 -15.16
C ASP A 85 18.33 -18.41 -16.48
N GLY A 86 18.29 -17.22 -17.09
CA GLY A 86 18.94 -16.91 -18.35
C GLY A 86 18.08 -17.17 -19.61
N THR A 87 16.87 -17.67 -19.46
CA THR A 87 15.94 -17.93 -20.58
C THR A 87 15.44 -16.62 -21.17
N ASP A 88 15.53 -16.47 -22.50
CA ASP A 88 14.97 -15.33 -23.25
C ASP A 88 13.58 -15.67 -23.78
N ILE A 89 12.63 -14.77 -23.55
CA ILE A 89 11.26 -14.85 -24.07
C ILE A 89 11.06 -13.67 -25.03
N PRO A 90 11.02 -13.88 -26.35
CA PRO A 90 10.79 -12.82 -27.33
C PRO A 90 9.35 -12.30 -27.24
N ALA A 91 9.18 -10.99 -27.47
CA ALA A 91 7.88 -10.35 -27.52
C ALA A 91 7.92 -9.10 -28.39
N ASP A 92 6.81 -8.81 -29.08
CA ASP A 92 6.65 -7.57 -29.86
C ASP A 92 6.40 -6.35 -28.98
N ARG A 93 5.99 -6.58 -27.73
CA ARG A 93 5.70 -5.54 -26.73
C ARG A 93 5.90 -6.09 -25.33
N VAL A 94 6.45 -5.28 -24.44
CA VAL A 94 6.64 -5.61 -23.02
C VAL A 94 5.86 -4.62 -22.15
N VAL A 95 5.07 -5.14 -21.22
CA VAL A 95 4.39 -4.36 -20.18
C VAL A 95 4.95 -4.81 -18.84
N VAL A 96 5.65 -3.93 -18.15
CA VAL A 96 6.16 -4.19 -16.79
C VAL A 96 5.06 -3.84 -15.79
N ALA A 97 4.74 -4.77 -14.90
CA ALA A 97 3.70 -4.62 -13.88
C ALA A 97 4.13 -5.26 -12.55
N ALA A 98 5.38 -5.02 -12.14
CA ALA A 98 6.01 -5.62 -10.98
C ALA A 98 5.92 -4.74 -9.70
N GLY A 99 5.13 -3.68 -9.74
CA GLY A 99 4.91 -2.74 -8.63
C GLY A 99 6.01 -1.70 -8.44
N ALA A 100 5.80 -0.78 -7.49
CA ALA A 100 6.64 0.41 -7.34
C ALA A 100 8.10 0.12 -6.94
N ILE A 101 8.42 -1.08 -6.50
CA ILE A 101 9.78 -1.49 -6.15
C ILE A 101 10.45 -2.22 -7.31
N HIS A 102 9.80 -3.25 -7.86
CA HIS A 102 10.46 -4.10 -8.85
C HIS A 102 10.33 -3.58 -10.28
N SER A 103 9.31 -2.79 -10.64
CA SER A 103 9.22 -2.22 -11.99
C SER A 103 10.37 -1.28 -12.31
N PRO A 104 10.73 -0.28 -11.47
CA PRO A 104 11.93 0.51 -11.71
C PRO A 104 13.22 -0.33 -11.66
N ALA A 105 13.32 -1.32 -10.75
CA ALA A 105 14.51 -2.18 -10.67
C ALA A 105 14.71 -3.01 -11.96
N ILE A 106 13.65 -3.58 -12.55
CA ILE A 106 13.71 -4.27 -13.84
C ILE A 106 14.18 -3.32 -14.93
N LEU A 107 13.61 -2.12 -15.02
CA LEU A 107 14.00 -1.12 -16.03
C LEU A 107 15.46 -0.67 -15.85
N LEU A 108 15.92 -0.43 -14.62
CA LEU A 108 17.31 -0.09 -14.30
C LEU A 108 18.28 -1.22 -14.71
N ARG A 109 17.97 -2.49 -14.38
CA ARG A 109 18.77 -3.66 -14.84
C ARG A 109 18.77 -3.81 -16.37
N SER A 110 17.73 -3.31 -17.04
CA SER A 110 17.64 -3.32 -18.51
C SER A 110 18.49 -2.24 -19.19
N GLY A 111 19.13 -1.34 -18.41
CA GLY A 111 19.84 -0.20 -18.96
C GLY A 111 18.93 0.91 -19.49
N VAL A 112 17.69 0.99 -19.00
CA VAL A 112 16.75 2.07 -19.37
C VAL A 112 17.20 3.38 -18.72
N GLU A 113 17.53 4.37 -19.55
CA GLU A 113 17.99 5.70 -19.13
C GLU A 113 16.88 6.74 -19.32
N VAL A 114 16.02 6.89 -18.32
CA VAL A 114 14.97 7.91 -18.30
C VAL A 114 15.11 8.74 -17.03
N ARG A 115 15.11 10.06 -17.20
CA ARG A 115 15.22 10.99 -16.06
C ARG A 115 14.06 10.76 -15.08
N GLY A 116 14.40 10.48 -13.80
CA GLY A 116 13.43 10.27 -12.75
C GLY A 116 12.99 8.81 -12.56
N LEU A 117 13.53 7.86 -13.34
CA LEU A 117 13.33 6.45 -13.11
C LEU A 117 13.83 6.06 -11.71
N GLY A 118 12.99 5.41 -10.92
CA GLY A 118 13.28 5.03 -9.54
C GLY A 118 13.17 6.18 -8.52
N SER A 119 12.98 7.44 -8.97
CA SER A 119 12.73 8.57 -8.07
C SER A 119 11.24 8.73 -7.76
N ASN A 120 10.91 9.58 -6.76
CA ASN A 120 9.52 9.87 -6.39
C ASN A 120 8.80 8.65 -5.77
N LEU A 121 9.55 7.78 -5.07
CA LEU A 121 8.92 6.76 -4.23
C LEU A 121 8.13 7.46 -3.13
N GLN A 122 6.85 7.15 -3.04
CA GLN A 122 5.92 7.67 -2.05
C GLN A 122 5.21 6.52 -1.37
N ASP A 123 4.91 6.68 -0.09
CA ASP A 123 4.02 5.83 0.70
C ASP A 123 3.31 6.70 1.74
N HIS A 124 2.28 6.19 2.38
CA HIS A 124 1.63 6.85 3.51
C HIS A 124 2.44 6.62 4.78
N PRO A 125 3.03 7.67 5.40
CA PRO A 125 3.73 7.50 6.66
C PRO A 125 2.77 7.00 7.74
N SER A 126 3.17 5.96 8.48
CA SER A 126 2.33 5.37 9.51
C SER A 126 3.11 5.02 10.77
N VAL A 127 2.41 5.00 11.90
CA VAL A 127 2.85 4.44 13.17
C VAL A 127 1.75 3.56 13.75
N ALA A 128 2.08 2.72 14.74
CA ALA A 128 1.09 1.85 15.35
C ALA A 128 1.24 1.79 16.87
N PHE A 129 0.11 1.77 17.56
CA PHE A 129 0.01 1.37 18.97
C PHE A 129 -0.29 -0.11 19.07
N THR A 130 0.35 -0.82 20.01
CA THR A 130 0.01 -2.18 20.34
C THR A 130 -1.06 -2.19 21.46
N LEU A 131 -2.18 -2.84 21.18
CA LEU A 131 -3.29 -2.97 22.11
C LEU A 131 -3.19 -4.32 22.84
N GLN A 132 -3.02 -4.33 24.16
CA GLN A 132 -3.13 -5.53 24.97
C GLN A 132 -4.57 -5.67 25.46
N TYR A 133 -5.27 -6.70 25.02
CA TYR A 133 -6.67 -6.92 25.45
C TYR A 133 -6.77 -7.46 26.86
N ARG A 134 -7.84 -7.06 27.56
CA ARG A 134 -8.24 -7.65 28.84
C ARG A 134 -8.65 -9.11 28.64
N ALA A 135 -8.55 -9.91 29.71
CA ALA A 135 -9.06 -11.28 29.71
C ALA A 135 -10.55 -11.31 29.30
N GLY A 136 -10.89 -12.19 28.36
CA GLY A 136 -12.24 -12.28 27.76
C GLY A 136 -12.46 -11.45 26.49
N PHE A 137 -11.57 -10.52 26.18
CA PHE A 137 -11.57 -9.76 24.91
C PHE A 137 -10.40 -10.13 23.99
N ALA A 138 -9.49 -10.99 24.46
CA ALA A 138 -8.48 -11.56 23.59
C ALA A 138 -9.17 -12.12 22.36
N ALA A 139 -8.96 -11.47 21.21
CA ALA A 139 -9.69 -11.80 20.01
C ALA A 139 -9.55 -13.27 19.72
N GLU A 140 -10.66 -13.96 19.74
CA GLU A 140 -10.74 -15.23 19.03
C GLU A 140 -10.28 -14.94 17.59
N ASN A 141 -9.29 -15.67 17.11
CA ASN A 141 -8.75 -15.53 15.74
C ASN A 141 -9.80 -15.85 14.64
N SER A 142 -11.08 -15.76 14.95
CA SER A 142 -12.22 -16.18 14.15
C SER A 142 -12.89 -15.02 13.38
N GLY A 143 -12.51 -13.77 13.67
CA GLY A 143 -13.06 -12.60 13.00
C GLY A 143 -12.13 -12.00 11.93
N LEU A 144 -12.57 -10.91 11.31
CA LEU A 144 -11.72 -10.11 10.45
C LEU A 144 -10.56 -9.52 11.26
N CYS A 145 -9.35 -9.57 10.70
CA CYS A 145 -8.23 -8.84 11.28
C CYS A 145 -8.54 -7.34 11.31
N LEU A 146 -9.20 -6.84 10.27
CA LEU A 146 -9.54 -5.45 10.06
C LEU A 146 -10.97 -5.37 9.53
N GLY A 147 -11.86 -4.73 10.26
CA GLY A 147 -13.28 -4.63 9.91
C GLY A 147 -13.84 -3.21 9.98
N SER A 148 -13.10 -2.23 10.49
CA SER A 148 -13.52 -0.83 10.58
C SER A 148 -12.37 0.13 10.34
N LEU A 149 -12.70 1.40 10.09
CA LEU A 149 -11.73 2.49 9.99
C LEU A 149 -12.37 3.82 10.36
N LEU A 150 -11.54 4.77 10.78
CA LEU A 150 -11.86 6.18 10.89
C LEU A 150 -10.98 6.95 9.92
N GLU A 151 -11.57 7.75 9.06
CA GLU A 151 -10.89 8.79 8.30
C GLU A 151 -11.31 10.14 8.85
N GLN A 152 -10.35 10.89 9.36
CA GLN A 152 -10.57 12.18 10.00
C GLN A 152 -9.76 13.26 9.30
N GLN A 153 -10.47 14.30 8.85
CA GLN A 153 -9.83 15.52 8.36
C GLN A 153 -9.32 16.34 9.55
N ILE A 154 -8.04 16.72 9.54
CA ILE A 154 -7.40 17.61 10.51
C ILE A 154 -6.69 18.72 9.73
N GLY A 155 -7.28 19.90 9.66
CA GLY A 155 -6.83 20.94 8.73
C GLY A 155 -6.96 20.47 7.28
N ASP A 156 -5.86 20.53 6.53
CA ASP A 156 -5.79 20.06 5.14
C ASP A 156 -5.39 18.58 5.02
N ASP A 157 -5.14 17.91 6.15
CA ASP A 157 -4.59 16.56 6.16
C ASP A 157 -5.67 15.53 6.52
N THR A 158 -5.60 14.37 5.88
CA THR A 158 -6.45 13.20 6.19
C THR A 158 -5.66 12.19 7.00
N ILE A 159 -6.12 11.94 8.22
CA ILE A 159 -5.60 10.87 9.08
C ILE A 159 -6.52 9.66 9.04
N GLN A 160 -5.95 8.49 8.85
CA GLN A 160 -6.67 7.22 8.96
C GLN A 160 -6.28 6.50 10.24
N LEU A 161 -7.28 6.13 11.07
CA LEU A 161 -7.10 5.18 12.16
C LEU A 161 -7.66 3.83 11.74
N LEU A 162 -6.85 2.79 11.90
CA LEU A 162 -7.15 1.45 11.43
C LEU A 162 -6.88 0.43 12.53
N PRO A 163 -7.91 -0.11 13.19
CA PRO A 163 -7.73 -1.15 14.19
C PRO A 163 -7.44 -2.50 13.52
N MET A 164 -6.47 -3.22 14.05
CA MET A 164 -6.24 -4.62 13.75
C MET A 164 -6.58 -5.44 15.00
N ASN A 165 -7.59 -6.27 14.90
CA ASN A 165 -8.16 -7.01 16.06
C ASN A 165 -7.21 -8.06 16.63
N HIS A 166 -6.26 -8.56 15.85
CA HIS A 166 -5.30 -9.57 16.27
C HIS A 166 -4.03 -9.55 15.44
N LEU A 167 -2.94 -10.06 15.99
CA LEU A 167 -1.64 -10.24 15.33
C LEU A 167 -1.40 -11.70 14.91
N GLY A 168 -2.49 -12.46 14.78
CA GLY A 168 -2.43 -13.90 14.51
C GLY A 168 -1.98 -14.72 15.73
N SER A 169 -1.65 -15.99 15.48
CA SER A 169 -1.27 -16.95 16.54
C SER A 169 0.07 -16.64 17.23
N ARG A 170 0.88 -15.74 16.66
CA ARG A 170 2.20 -15.40 17.23
C ARG A 170 2.12 -14.45 18.43
N ALA A 171 1.04 -13.69 18.55
CA ALA A 171 0.81 -12.76 19.65
C ALA A 171 -0.67 -12.78 20.07
N PRO A 172 -1.12 -13.87 20.71
CA PRO A 172 -2.50 -13.98 21.20
C PRO A 172 -2.77 -12.92 22.26
N GLY A 173 -3.94 -12.32 22.22
CA GLY A 173 -4.32 -11.27 23.17
C GLY A 173 -3.84 -9.86 22.81
N TYR A 174 -3.21 -9.69 21.65
CA TYR A 174 -2.76 -8.38 21.18
C TYR A 174 -3.40 -8.03 19.83
N GLY A 175 -3.66 -6.73 19.66
CA GLY A 175 -4.05 -6.07 18.41
C GLY A 175 -3.19 -4.85 18.15
N LEU A 176 -3.51 -4.10 17.08
CA LEU A 176 -2.90 -2.80 16.79
C LEU A 176 -3.97 -1.73 16.60
N LEU A 177 -3.59 -0.48 16.81
CA LEU A 177 -4.26 0.69 16.24
C LEU A 177 -3.22 1.41 15.38
N MET A 178 -3.39 1.35 14.09
CA MET A 178 -2.53 2.04 13.13
C MET A 178 -3.01 3.47 12.94
N VAL A 179 -2.07 4.39 12.79
CA VAL A 179 -2.27 5.81 12.49
C VAL A 179 -1.50 6.12 11.23
N ALA A 180 -2.17 6.50 10.16
CA ALA A 180 -1.55 6.81 8.89
C ALA A 180 -1.93 8.22 8.40
N LEU A 181 -0.98 8.95 7.84
CA LEU A 181 -1.20 10.17 7.08
C LEU A 181 -1.51 9.80 5.64
N MET A 182 -2.76 10.09 5.19
CA MET A 182 -3.22 9.72 3.85
C MET A 182 -2.94 10.79 2.79
N THR A 183 -2.49 11.97 3.20
CA THR A 183 -2.19 13.14 2.33
C THR A 183 -0.75 13.60 2.49
N PRO A 184 0.27 12.69 2.39
CA PRO A 184 1.65 13.11 2.55
C PRO A 184 2.08 14.04 1.41
N THR A 185 2.97 14.98 1.72
CA THR A 185 3.56 15.92 0.75
C THR A 185 4.98 15.52 0.34
N GLY A 186 5.67 14.75 1.16
CA GLY A 186 7.01 14.23 0.88
C GLY A 186 7.02 13.23 -0.27
N ALA A 187 7.92 13.44 -1.24
CA ALA A 187 8.02 12.65 -2.46
C ALA A 187 9.49 12.44 -2.88
N SER A 188 10.40 12.39 -1.91
CA SER A 188 11.85 12.31 -2.14
C SER A 188 12.40 10.88 -2.04
N GLY A 189 11.56 9.86 -1.81
CA GLY A 189 11.96 8.48 -1.78
C GLY A 189 12.50 7.96 -3.11
N THR A 190 13.31 6.91 -3.05
CA THR A 190 13.98 6.35 -4.23
C THR A 190 14.02 4.81 -4.21
N VAL A 191 14.03 4.25 -5.41
CA VAL A 191 14.43 2.86 -5.68
C VAL A 191 15.62 2.91 -6.64
N ALA A 192 16.75 2.43 -6.18
CA ALA A 192 17.96 2.21 -6.99
C ALA A 192 18.24 0.70 -7.08
N ILE A 193 19.31 0.30 -7.77
CA ILE A 193 19.83 -1.07 -7.74
C ILE A 193 21.27 -1.04 -7.22
N ASP A 194 21.65 -2.07 -6.49
CA ASP A 194 23.04 -2.29 -6.07
C ASP A 194 23.87 -2.96 -7.18
N THR A 195 25.10 -3.33 -6.87
CA THR A 195 26.01 -4.01 -7.81
C THR A 195 25.58 -5.42 -8.18
N ALA A 196 24.74 -6.06 -7.38
CA ALA A 196 24.12 -7.35 -7.68
C ALA A 196 22.83 -7.21 -8.52
N GLY A 197 22.31 -5.99 -8.64
CA GLY A 197 21.07 -5.68 -9.31
C GLY A 197 19.83 -5.75 -8.39
N ASP A 198 20.05 -5.92 -7.09
CA ASP A 198 18.95 -5.96 -6.12
C ASP A 198 18.43 -4.54 -5.81
N PRO A 199 17.11 -4.37 -5.57
CA PRO A 199 16.56 -3.06 -5.29
C PRO A 199 17.05 -2.51 -3.94
N VAL A 200 17.57 -1.29 -3.97
CA VAL A 200 17.90 -0.47 -2.79
C VAL A 200 16.78 0.55 -2.59
N ILE A 201 16.03 0.39 -1.51
CA ILE A 201 14.81 1.15 -1.25
C ILE A 201 15.09 2.19 -0.17
N ASN A 202 14.79 3.45 -0.46
CA ASN A 202 14.77 4.53 0.52
C ASN A 202 13.42 5.24 0.44
N PHE A 203 12.55 5.03 1.40
CA PHE A 203 11.25 5.72 1.45
C PHE A 203 11.39 7.19 1.79
N ASN A 204 12.39 7.56 2.59
CA ASN A 204 12.62 8.92 3.07
C ASN A 204 11.36 9.57 3.64
N LEU A 205 10.59 8.79 4.43
CA LEU A 205 9.34 9.26 5.05
C LEU A 205 9.63 10.42 5.99
N LEU A 206 8.70 11.39 6.05
CA LEU A 206 8.78 12.59 6.90
C LEU A 206 9.96 13.53 6.55
N ASP A 207 10.41 13.55 5.29
CA ASP A 207 11.37 14.56 4.81
C ASP A 207 10.78 15.99 4.83
N GLU A 208 9.46 16.10 4.75
CA GLU A 208 8.73 17.35 4.94
C GLU A 208 8.25 17.50 6.40
N GLN A 209 8.58 18.62 7.02
CA GLN A 209 8.20 18.91 8.41
C GLN A 209 6.67 18.92 8.60
N ARG A 210 5.91 19.34 7.57
CA ARG A 210 4.45 19.32 7.57
C ARG A 210 3.90 17.91 7.78
N ASP A 211 4.48 16.90 7.15
CA ASP A 211 4.01 15.50 7.25
C ASP A 211 4.21 14.97 8.69
N LEU A 212 5.31 15.36 9.34
CA LEU A 212 5.51 15.06 10.75
C LEU A 212 4.46 15.73 11.64
N GLU A 213 4.18 17.02 11.42
CA GLU A 213 3.18 17.78 12.18
C GLU A 213 1.78 17.21 12.02
N ALA A 214 1.41 16.81 10.80
CA ALA A 214 0.16 16.14 10.51
C ALA A 214 0.06 14.76 11.24
N LEU A 215 1.15 13.98 11.22
CA LEU A 215 1.17 12.70 11.92
C LEU A 215 1.16 12.85 13.45
N VAL A 216 1.78 13.91 14.00
CA VAL A 216 1.66 14.27 15.43
C VAL A 216 0.20 14.54 15.80
N ALA A 217 -0.54 15.28 14.97
CA ALA A 217 -1.97 15.51 15.18
C ALA A 217 -2.78 14.22 15.09
N GLY A 218 -2.42 13.31 14.17
CA GLY A 218 -3.01 11.98 14.06
C GLY A 218 -2.77 11.11 15.29
N VAL A 219 -1.55 11.13 15.84
CA VAL A 219 -1.21 10.40 17.07
C VAL A 219 -1.99 10.96 18.25
N ARG A 220 -2.15 12.28 18.38
CA ARG A 220 -3.02 12.88 19.41
C ARG A 220 -4.46 12.40 19.30
N LEU A 221 -5.02 12.38 18.09
CA LEU A 221 -6.35 11.80 17.86
C LEU A 221 -6.43 10.35 18.35
N ALA A 222 -5.43 9.53 18.01
CA ALA A 222 -5.39 8.13 18.42
C ALA A 222 -5.27 7.97 19.95
N LEU A 223 -4.47 8.81 20.63
CA LEU A 223 -4.38 8.87 22.09
C LEU A 223 -5.74 9.20 22.74
N ASP A 224 -6.47 10.16 22.18
CA ASP A 224 -7.81 10.49 22.64
C ASP A 224 -8.79 9.32 22.44
N VAL A 225 -8.70 8.63 21.31
CA VAL A 225 -9.55 7.47 20.99
C VAL A 225 -9.31 6.31 21.93
N VAL A 226 -8.04 5.93 22.20
CA VAL A 226 -7.73 4.80 23.09
C VAL A 226 -8.08 5.07 24.56
N ARG A 227 -8.22 6.33 24.96
CA ARG A 227 -8.66 6.75 26.30
C ARG A 227 -10.18 6.77 26.48
N ARG A 228 -10.96 6.62 25.41
CA ARG A 228 -12.44 6.57 25.49
C ARG A 228 -12.90 5.27 26.12
N GLN A 229 -14.06 5.32 26.79
CA GLN A 229 -14.63 4.20 27.54
C GLN A 229 -14.66 2.90 26.71
N ALA A 230 -15.10 2.97 25.47
CA ALA A 230 -15.20 1.80 24.59
C ALA A 230 -13.87 1.05 24.42
N PHE A 231 -12.72 1.75 24.41
CA PHE A 231 -11.40 1.13 24.38
C PHE A 231 -10.94 0.69 25.76
N THR A 232 -11.09 1.51 26.81
CA THR A 232 -10.63 1.17 28.16
C THR A 232 -11.37 -0.01 28.78
N GLU A 233 -12.57 -0.33 28.32
CA GLU A 233 -13.31 -1.53 28.71
C GLU A 233 -12.69 -2.82 28.15
N ILE A 234 -12.08 -2.78 26.96
CA ILE A 234 -11.56 -3.96 26.27
C ILE A 234 -10.03 -4.08 26.31
N VAL A 235 -9.32 -2.96 26.46
CA VAL A 235 -7.85 -2.88 26.44
C VAL A 235 -7.33 -2.69 27.85
N ALA A 236 -6.34 -3.50 28.24
CA ALA A 236 -5.67 -3.39 29.53
C ALA A 236 -4.57 -2.33 29.48
N GLU A 237 -3.73 -2.40 28.44
CA GLU A 237 -2.59 -1.51 28.23
C GLU A 237 -2.43 -1.19 26.74
N VAL A 238 -1.90 -0.01 26.43
CA VAL A 238 -1.54 0.43 25.09
C VAL A 238 -0.05 0.75 25.05
N TYR A 239 0.70 0.03 24.22
CA TYR A 239 2.15 0.17 24.11
C TYR A 239 2.57 0.87 22.84
N ILE A 240 3.71 1.58 22.92
CA ILE A 240 4.33 2.31 21.81
C ILE A 240 5.60 1.63 21.28
N ASP A 241 6.04 0.57 21.94
CA ASP A 241 7.23 -0.21 21.55
C ASP A 241 7.12 -1.68 22.01
N ALA A 242 8.14 -2.46 21.69
CA ALA A 242 8.24 -3.87 22.04
C ALA A 242 8.81 -4.14 23.46
N VAL A 243 9.29 -3.10 24.16
CA VAL A 243 9.87 -3.24 25.52
C VAL A 243 8.89 -2.88 26.61
N GLY A 244 7.65 -2.50 26.27
CA GLY A 244 6.55 -2.29 27.21
C GLY A 244 6.38 -0.83 27.65
N THR A 245 6.89 0.15 26.90
CA THR A 245 6.59 1.55 27.13
C THR A 245 5.15 1.85 26.74
N THR A 246 4.37 2.40 27.67
CA THR A 246 2.97 2.75 27.41
C THR A 246 2.81 4.10 26.73
N VAL A 247 1.63 4.36 26.16
CA VAL A 247 1.28 5.65 25.54
C VAL A 247 1.37 6.84 26.51
N ASP A 248 1.43 6.62 27.83
CA ASP A 248 1.58 7.68 28.83
C ASP A 248 2.94 8.37 28.77
N ALA A 249 3.93 7.79 28.09
CA ALA A 249 5.20 8.45 27.79
C ALA A 249 5.07 9.56 26.74
N LEU A 250 3.97 9.58 25.97
CA LEU A 250 3.69 10.59 24.93
C LEU A 250 2.92 11.77 25.57
N THR A 251 3.63 12.64 26.27
CA THR A 251 3.03 13.70 27.09
C THR A 251 2.79 15.01 26.34
N ASP A 252 3.58 15.27 25.29
CA ASP A 252 3.56 16.50 24.50
C ASP A 252 3.97 16.22 23.04
N ASP A 253 3.90 17.25 22.19
CA ASP A 253 4.25 17.14 20.76
C ASP A 253 5.71 16.77 20.54
N ALA A 254 6.61 17.18 21.43
CA ALA A 254 8.02 16.89 21.29
C ALA A 254 8.29 15.38 21.52
N SER A 255 7.67 14.78 22.55
CA SER A 255 7.76 13.34 22.82
C SER A 255 7.08 12.51 21.72
N ILE A 256 5.92 12.97 21.23
CA ILE A 256 5.21 12.33 20.10
C ILE A 256 6.08 12.39 18.84
N ALA A 257 6.62 13.56 18.47
CA ALA A 257 7.45 13.72 17.28
C ALA A 257 8.74 12.89 17.35
N ALA A 258 9.38 12.82 18.54
CA ALA A 258 10.55 11.99 18.74
C ALA A 258 10.23 10.49 18.57
N TRP A 259 9.11 10.03 19.12
CA TRP A 259 8.64 8.67 18.96
C TRP A 259 8.30 8.35 17.50
N ILE A 260 7.57 9.23 16.80
CA ILE A 260 7.23 9.07 15.37
C ILE A 260 8.50 8.88 14.54
N ARG A 261 9.52 9.74 14.70
CA ARG A 261 10.78 9.63 13.94
C ARG A 261 11.51 8.31 14.14
N GLY A 262 11.37 7.70 15.33
CA GLY A 262 11.98 6.40 15.63
C GLY A 262 11.17 5.18 15.21
N ASN A 263 9.88 5.36 14.84
CA ASN A 263 8.95 4.25 14.64
C ASN A 263 8.12 4.36 13.36
N VAL A 264 8.28 5.45 12.57
CA VAL A 264 7.55 5.59 11.31
C VAL A 264 7.92 4.48 10.34
N ALA A 265 6.91 3.91 9.72
CA ALA A 265 7.02 2.87 8.69
C ALA A 265 6.13 3.22 7.49
N ASP A 266 6.39 2.54 6.38
CA ASP A 266 5.51 2.53 5.22
C ASP A 266 4.15 1.88 5.56
N TYR A 267 3.14 2.21 4.77
CA TYR A 267 1.77 1.67 4.92
C TYR A 267 1.47 0.61 3.85
N VAL A 268 2.52 0.04 3.24
CA VAL A 268 2.50 -0.90 2.11
C VAL A 268 1.75 -0.35 0.87
N HIS A 269 1.84 0.94 0.66
CA HIS A 269 1.20 1.68 -0.43
C HIS A 269 2.21 2.30 -1.41
N ALA A 270 3.40 1.69 -1.54
CA ALA A 270 4.48 2.17 -2.41
C ALA A 270 4.02 2.52 -3.83
N THR A 271 4.33 3.74 -4.29
CA THR A 271 3.91 4.31 -5.58
C THR A 271 4.97 5.23 -6.19
N GLY A 272 4.79 5.65 -7.43
CA GLY A 272 5.41 6.86 -7.99
C GLY A 272 6.73 6.70 -8.73
N THR A 273 7.44 5.57 -8.60
CA THR A 273 8.82 5.36 -9.08
C THR A 273 9.01 5.29 -10.60
N CYS A 274 7.92 5.13 -11.35
CA CYS A 274 7.86 5.25 -12.81
C CYS A 274 6.83 6.31 -13.22
N GLY A 275 6.75 7.41 -12.46
CA GLY A 275 5.66 8.38 -12.49
C GLY A 275 5.28 8.92 -13.87
N MET A 276 3.98 9.01 -14.12
CA MET A 276 3.41 9.60 -15.32
C MET A 276 3.83 11.07 -15.47
N GLY A 277 4.21 11.47 -16.68
CA GLY A 277 4.75 12.78 -16.97
C GLY A 277 6.25 12.94 -16.62
N ARG A 278 6.88 11.91 -16.03
CA ARG A 278 8.33 11.86 -15.75
C ARG A 278 9.00 10.71 -16.48
N VAL A 279 8.56 9.48 -16.22
CA VAL A 279 9.13 8.24 -16.77
C VAL A 279 8.25 7.66 -17.86
N VAL A 280 6.93 7.71 -17.67
CA VAL A 280 5.97 7.23 -18.66
C VAL A 280 5.02 8.33 -19.10
N ASP A 281 4.42 8.15 -20.28
CA ASP A 281 3.35 9.01 -20.79
C ASP A 281 1.97 8.62 -20.20
N GLU A 282 0.92 9.29 -20.63
CA GLU A 282 -0.47 9.04 -20.22
C GLU A 282 -1.05 7.69 -20.67
N ARG A 283 -0.31 6.92 -21.48
CA ARG A 283 -0.63 5.56 -21.89
C ARG A 283 0.25 4.52 -21.23
N GLY A 284 1.15 4.96 -20.32
CA GLY A 284 2.13 4.11 -19.66
C GLY A 284 3.35 3.75 -20.51
N ALA A 285 3.54 4.38 -21.69
CA ALA A 285 4.70 4.15 -22.53
C ALA A 285 5.95 4.82 -21.95
N VAL A 286 7.06 4.08 -21.87
CA VAL A 286 8.33 4.56 -21.31
C VAL A 286 8.94 5.59 -22.26
N ALA A 287 9.29 6.76 -21.75
CA ALA A 287 9.80 7.87 -22.54
C ALA A 287 11.10 7.51 -23.26
N GLY A 288 11.14 7.74 -24.58
CA GLY A 288 12.30 7.44 -25.41
C GLY A 288 12.44 5.97 -25.84
N TYR A 289 11.51 5.11 -25.44
CA TYR A 289 11.50 3.69 -25.82
C TYR A 289 10.23 3.32 -26.58
N SER A 290 10.35 2.38 -27.50
CA SER A 290 9.22 1.81 -28.24
C SER A 290 8.90 0.40 -27.72
N ASP A 291 7.61 0.04 -27.76
CA ASP A 291 7.07 -1.25 -27.35
C ASP A 291 7.34 -1.62 -25.87
N LEU A 292 7.66 -0.62 -25.03
CA LEU A 292 7.92 -0.75 -23.60
C LEU A 292 6.94 0.11 -22.78
N TYR A 293 6.23 -0.52 -21.86
CA TYR A 293 5.19 0.11 -21.03
C TYR A 293 5.33 -0.28 -19.56
N VAL A 294 4.79 0.56 -18.67
CA VAL A 294 4.60 0.23 -17.24
C VAL A 294 3.12 0.38 -16.90
N CYS A 295 2.59 -0.58 -16.14
CA CYS A 295 1.17 -0.63 -15.77
C CYS A 295 0.96 -1.15 -14.35
N ASP A 296 1.33 -0.36 -13.34
CA ASP A 296 1.14 -0.67 -11.92
C ASP A 296 1.17 0.61 -11.08
N ALA A 297 1.27 0.47 -9.74
CA ALA A 297 1.29 1.60 -8.83
C ALA A 297 2.51 2.54 -9.01
N SER A 298 3.59 2.09 -9.67
CA SER A 298 4.76 2.93 -9.93
C SER A 298 4.47 4.13 -10.82
N VAL A 299 3.39 4.07 -11.63
CA VAL A 299 3.10 5.15 -12.60
C VAL A 299 2.26 6.30 -12.01
N PHE A 300 1.80 6.22 -10.76
CA PHE A 300 1.14 7.36 -10.13
C PHE A 300 2.09 8.58 -10.09
N PRO A 301 1.64 9.76 -10.53
CA PRO A 301 2.45 10.99 -10.40
C PRO A 301 2.55 11.46 -8.94
N SER A 302 1.50 11.22 -8.17
CA SER A 302 1.41 11.40 -6.71
C SER A 302 0.58 10.27 -6.12
N ILE A 303 0.87 9.93 -4.85
CA ILE A 303 0.13 8.90 -4.14
C ILE A 303 -1.35 9.32 -4.00
N PRO A 304 -2.32 8.44 -4.24
CA PRO A 304 -3.73 8.74 -3.97
C PRO A 304 -4.00 8.87 -2.46
N ASP A 305 -4.89 9.78 -2.06
CA ASP A 305 -5.28 10.03 -0.66
C ASP A 305 -6.14 8.91 -0.05
N VAL A 306 -6.04 7.70 -0.58
CA VAL A 306 -6.78 6.49 -0.19
C VAL A 306 -5.91 5.24 -0.35
N ASN A 307 -6.34 4.12 0.23
CA ASN A 307 -5.67 2.83 0.02
C ASN A 307 -5.49 2.52 -1.47
N THR A 308 -4.29 2.14 -1.89
CA THR A 308 -3.84 2.15 -3.30
C THR A 308 -4.37 1.01 -4.17
N HIS A 309 -4.93 -0.06 -3.62
CA HIS A 309 -5.36 -1.25 -4.37
C HIS A 309 -6.41 -0.93 -5.46
N MET A 310 -7.51 -0.27 -5.10
CA MET A 310 -8.57 0.06 -6.06
C MET A 310 -8.13 1.17 -7.05
N PRO A 311 -7.44 2.24 -6.63
CA PRO A 311 -6.83 3.19 -7.56
C PRO A 311 -5.90 2.54 -8.58
N THR A 312 -5.05 1.59 -8.17
CA THR A 312 -4.15 0.87 -9.10
C THR A 312 -4.93 0.05 -10.12
N THR A 313 -5.99 -0.63 -9.69
CA THR A 313 -6.87 -1.37 -10.61
C THR A 313 -7.57 -0.43 -11.61
N LEU A 314 -8.08 0.72 -11.12
CA LEU A 314 -8.70 1.74 -11.98
C LEU A 314 -7.69 2.31 -12.98
N LEU A 315 -6.46 2.56 -12.54
CA LEU A 315 -5.37 3.05 -13.39
C LEU A 315 -5.05 2.06 -14.52
N ALA A 316 -4.94 0.77 -14.21
CA ALA A 316 -4.71 -0.27 -15.21
C ALA A 316 -5.84 -0.30 -16.27
N GLU A 317 -7.10 -0.22 -15.85
CA GLU A 317 -8.26 -0.12 -16.76
C GLU A 317 -8.18 1.16 -17.65
N LEU A 318 -7.75 2.29 -17.09
CA LEU A 318 -7.59 3.54 -17.83
C LEU A 318 -6.48 3.45 -18.87
N LEU A 319 -5.33 2.89 -18.53
CA LEU A 319 -4.20 2.71 -19.45
C LEU A 319 -4.57 1.78 -20.61
N CYS A 320 -5.28 0.68 -20.32
CA CYS A 320 -5.82 -0.20 -21.36
C CYS A 320 -6.78 0.53 -22.32
N LEU A 321 -7.68 1.37 -21.78
CA LEU A 321 -8.64 2.15 -22.59
C LEU A 321 -7.95 3.23 -23.45
N ARG A 322 -6.84 3.82 -22.98
CA ARG A 322 -6.05 4.83 -23.70
C ARG A 322 -5.16 4.26 -24.78
N GLY A 323 -5.26 2.96 -25.04
CA GLY A 323 -4.57 2.32 -26.16
C GLY A 323 -3.18 1.79 -25.84
N MET A 324 -2.81 1.59 -24.57
CA MET A 324 -1.58 0.88 -24.19
C MET A 324 -1.48 -0.46 -24.96
N MET A 325 -2.62 -1.13 -25.17
CA MET A 325 -2.73 -2.40 -25.90
C MET A 325 -3.18 -2.23 -27.36
N ALA A 326 -3.43 -1.01 -27.84
CA ALA A 326 -3.76 -0.80 -29.26
C ALA A 326 -2.52 -1.01 -30.14
N ARG A 327 -2.73 -1.61 -31.33
CA ARG A 327 -1.71 -1.78 -32.37
C ARG A 327 -1.49 -0.47 -33.14
#